data_d8bb0c084f6ffd919e47a3ce8a2c967b
#
_entry.id   d8bb0c084f6ffd919e47a3ce8a2c967b
#
_cell.length_a   1.000
_cell.length_b   1.000
_cell.length_c   1.000
_cell.angle_alpha   90.00
_cell.angle_beta   90.00
_cell.angle_gamma   90.00
#
_symmetry.space_group_name_H-M   'P 1'
#
loop_
_entity.id
_entity.type
_entity.pdbx_description
1 polymer ?
#
loop_
_entity_poly.entity_id
_entity_poly.type
_entity_poly.pdbx_seq_one_letter_code
_entity_poly.pdbx_strand_id
1 'polypeptide(L)'
;MEKIAKFYKVSKTEYLKSGAEETYNGITLPKRATKGSAGYDFFAPETFSLDPKETVKIATGVRAEIKEGWVLMLFPRSGLGFKYRLTLDNTVGVIDSDYFNADNEGHIFIKMTNCGNLPLTVEQGKAFAQG
;
A
#
# COMPACT_ATOMS: atom_id res chain seq x y z
N MET A 1 -6.75 9.03 -23.41
CA MET A 1 -6.59 7.71 -22.80
C MET A 1 -7.71 7.49 -21.79
N GLU A 2 -8.32 6.33 -21.81
CA GLU A 2 -9.41 6.01 -20.90
C GLU A 2 -8.89 5.81 -19.47
N LYS A 3 -9.59 6.40 -18.50
CA LYS A 3 -9.31 6.14 -17.09
C LYS A 3 -9.94 4.80 -16.69
N ILE A 4 -9.11 3.89 -16.17
CA ILE A 4 -9.57 2.56 -15.75
C ILE A 4 -9.59 2.40 -14.23
N ALA A 5 -8.94 3.31 -13.49
CA ALA A 5 -8.89 3.25 -12.03
C ALA A 5 -8.69 4.62 -11.42
N LYS A 6 -9.11 4.76 -10.15
CA LYS A 6 -8.90 5.97 -9.37
C LYS A 6 -8.74 5.60 -7.90
N PHE A 7 -7.78 6.24 -7.25
CA PHE A 7 -7.54 6.08 -5.81
C PHE A 7 -8.31 7.12 -5.01
N TYR A 8 -8.80 6.70 -3.85
CA TYR A 8 -9.48 7.55 -2.88
C TYR A 8 -8.98 7.21 -1.48
N LYS A 9 -9.14 8.14 -0.55
CA LYS A 9 -9.02 7.79 0.88
C LYS A 9 -10.28 7.03 1.30
N VAL A 10 -10.10 6.06 2.19
CA VAL A 10 -11.24 5.50 2.93
C VAL A 10 -11.80 6.57 3.86
N SER A 11 -13.02 6.38 4.38
CA SER A 11 -13.57 7.30 5.36
C SER A 11 -12.73 7.28 6.64
N LYS A 12 -12.78 8.39 7.38
CA LYS A 12 -12.12 8.48 8.68
C LYS A 12 -12.62 7.37 9.62
N THR A 13 -13.92 7.09 9.61
CA THR A 13 -14.52 6.04 10.43
C THR A 13 -13.90 4.68 10.14
N GLU A 14 -13.70 4.33 8.86
CA GLU A 14 -13.06 3.07 8.48
C GLU A 14 -11.60 3.05 8.92
N TYR A 15 -10.87 4.12 8.66
CA TYR A 15 -9.44 4.17 8.98
C TYR A 15 -9.17 4.03 10.48
N LEU A 16 -9.98 4.68 11.31
CA LEU A 16 -9.78 4.66 12.78
C LEU A 16 -9.98 3.29 13.40
N LYS A 17 -10.51 2.32 12.69
CA LYS A 17 -10.55 0.92 13.15
C LYS A 17 -9.14 0.31 13.25
N SER A 18 -8.16 0.85 12.54
CA SER A 18 -6.81 0.28 12.41
C SER A 18 -5.70 1.30 12.60
N GLY A 19 -5.96 2.58 12.46
CA GLY A 19 -4.97 3.64 12.50
C GLY A 19 -5.36 4.81 13.38
N ALA A 20 -4.44 5.75 13.56
CA ALA A 20 -4.62 6.94 14.36
C ALA A 20 -5.14 8.12 13.53
N GLU A 21 -5.83 9.05 14.18
CA GLU A 21 -6.39 10.23 13.52
C GLU A 21 -5.33 11.09 12.85
N GLU A 22 -4.20 11.31 13.52
CA GLU A 22 -3.09 12.11 12.98
C GLU A 22 -2.55 11.49 11.68
N THR A 23 -2.46 10.16 11.66
CA THR A 23 -1.99 9.42 10.49
C THR A 23 -2.96 9.58 9.32
N TYR A 24 -4.27 9.53 9.60
CA TYR A 24 -5.28 9.69 8.56
C TYR A 24 -5.17 11.04 7.85
N ASN A 25 -4.96 12.10 8.61
CA ASN A 25 -4.86 13.45 8.05
C ASN A 25 -3.64 13.63 7.14
N GLY A 26 -2.60 12.83 7.35
CA GLY A 26 -1.36 12.88 6.58
C GLY A 26 -1.27 11.90 5.42
N ILE A 27 -2.32 11.12 5.14
CA ILE A 27 -2.29 10.14 4.06
C ILE A 27 -2.15 10.83 2.70
N THR A 28 -1.16 10.38 1.93
CA THR A 28 -0.97 10.79 0.54
C THR A 28 -1.46 9.68 -0.37
N LEU A 29 -2.32 10.02 -1.34
CA LEU A 29 -2.81 9.03 -2.30
C LEU A 29 -1.68 8.53 -3.19
N PRO A 30 -1.75 7.27 -3.65
CA PRO A 30 -0.75 6.73 -4.56
C PRO A 30 -0.59 7.57 -5.81
N LYS A 31 0.64 7.69 -6.29
CA LYS A 31 0.94 8.42 -7.53
C LYS A 31 2.17 7.82 -8.22
N ARG A 32 2.27 8.05 -9.53
CA ARG A 32 3.43 7.63 -10.29
C ARG A 32 4.61 8.56 -9.98
N ALA A 33 5.80 7.96 -9.83
CA ALA A 33 7.02 8.74 -9.60
C ALA A 33 7.39 9.56 -10.83
N THR A 34 7.17 9.00 -12.03
CA THR A 34 7.43 9.65 -13.31
C THR A 34 6.27 9.38 -14.27
N LYS A 35 6.22 10.16 -15.36
CA LYS A 35 5.20 9.97 -16.40
C LYS A 35 5.25 8.57 -17.03
N GLY A 36 6.45 7.96 -17.09
CA GLY A 36 6.64 6.63 -17.66
C GLY A 36 6.54 5.48 -16.66
N SER A 37 6.29 5.76 -15.39
CA SER A 37 6.15 4.71 -14.39
C SER A 37 4.90 3.86 -14.67
N ALA A 38 5.06 2.54 -14.64
CA ALA A 38 3.93 1.62 -14.77
C ALA A 38 3.11 1.56 -13.48
N GLY A 39 3.82 1.51 -12.35
CA GLY A 39 3.19 1.40 -11.03
C GLY A 39 2.98 2.75 -10.35
N TYR A 40 2.02 2.76 -9.44
CA TYR A 40 1.76 3.89 -8.55
C TYR A 40 2.41 3.59 -7.20
N ASP A 41 3.17 4.55 -6.67
CA ASP A 41 3.82 4.41 -5.37
C ASP A 41 2.80 4.58 -4.25
N PHE A 42 2.83 3.66 -3.29
CA PHE A 42 2.10 3.74 -2.03
C PHE A 42 3.05 4.27 -0.96
N PHE A 43 2.61 5.27 -0.22
CA PHE A 43 3.44 5.96 0.77
C PHE A 43 3.12 5.47 2.18
N ALA A 44 4.17 5.27 2.99
CA ALA A 44 4.00 4.82 4.37
C ALA A 44 3.19 5.85 5.17
N PRO A 45 2.04 5.47 5.74
CA PRO A 45 1.25 6.41 6.53
C PRO A 45 1.92 6.78 7.84
N GLU A 46 2.81 5.93 8.34
CA GLU A 46 3.64 6.17 9.52
C GLU A 46 4.97 5.45 9.37
N THR A 47 5.97 5.87 10.14
CA THR A 47 7.28 5.21 10.15
C THR A 47 7.15 3.81 10.70
N PHE A 48 7.79 2.84 10.05
CA PHE A 48 7.90 1.49 10.59
C PHE A 48 9.30 0.93 10.40
N SER A 49 9.70 0.08 11.34
CA SER A 49 11.00 -0.59 11.33
C SER A 49 10.80 -2.09 11.48
N LEU A 50 11.56 -2.87 10.73
CA LEU A 50 11.51 -4.33 10.76
C LEU A 50 12.91 -4.89 10.88
N ASP A 51 13.16 -5.64 11.94
CA ASP A 51 14.32 -6.52 12.00
C ASP A 51 14.08 -7.75 11.12
N PRO A 52 15.12 -8.49 10.74
CA PRO A 52 14.93 -9.74 9.99
C PRO A 52 13.86 -10.63 10.63
N LYS A 53 12.97 -11.17 9.79
CA LYS A 53 11.83 -12.03 10.14
C LYS A 53 10.63 -11.30 10.76
N GLU A 54 10.73 -10.01 11.04
CA GLU A 54 9.59 -9.26 11.56
C GLU A 54 8.59 -8.92 10.46
N THR A 55 7.32 -8.84 10.84
CA THR A 55 6.18 -8.58 9.97
C THR A 55 5.45 -7.32 10.42
N VAL A 56 4.93 -6.55 9.47
CA VAL A 56 4.05 -5.41 9.73
C VAL A 56 2.80 -5.49 8.86
N LYS A 57 1.66 -5.15 9.42
CA LYS A 57 0.40 -4.96 8.68
C LYS A 57 0.12 -3.47 8.61
N ILE A 58 0.08 -2.94 7.40
CA ILE A 58 -0.08 -1.50 7.16
C ILE A 58 -1.49 -1.23 6.66
N ALA A 59 -2.23 -0.43 7.41
CA ALA A 59 -3.50 0.15 6.96
C ALA A 59 -3.15 1.35 6.07
N THR A 60 -3.33 1.21 4.76
CA THR A 60 -2.88 2.25 3.83
C THR A 60 -3.77 3.49 3.85
N GLY A 61 -5.00 3.36 4.29
CA GLY A 61 -5.99 4.44 4.20
C GLY A 61 -6.51 4.66 2.80
N VAL A 62 -6.20 3.78 1.86
CA VAL A 62 -6.47 3.92 0.44
C VAL A 62 -7.44 2.86 -0.02
N ARG A 63 -8.31 3.24 -0.93
CA ARG A 63 -9.20 2.36 -1.68
C ARG A 63 -9.08 2.68 -3.17
N ALA A 64 -9.32 1.69 -4.02
CA ALA A 64 -9.18 1.85 -5.46
C ALA A 64 -10.47 1.48 -6.17
N GLU A 65 -11.04 2.44 -6.89
CA GLU A 65 -12.12 2.17 -7.83
C GLU A 65 -11.50 1.67 -9.14
N ILE A 66 -11.85 0.46 -9.54
CA ILE A 66 -11.23 -0.20 -10.68
C ILE A 66 -12.33 -0.63 -11.63
N LYS A 67 -12.16 -0.32 -12.92
CA LYS A 67 -13.10 -0.71 -13.95
C LYS A 67 -13.16 -2.24 -14.05
N GLU A 68 -14.35 -2.79 -14.22
CA GLU A 68 -14.53 -4.23 -14.43
C GLU A 68 -13.68 -4.72 -15.60
N GLY A 69 -13.05 -5.88 -15.42
CA GLY A 69 -12.10 -6.43 -16.38
C GLY A 69 -10.66 -6.08 -16.12
N TRP A 70 -10.41 -5.23 -15.10
CA TRP A 70 -9.07 -4.85 -14.68
C TRP A 70 -8.81 -5.26 -13.24
N VAL A 71 -7.55 -5.35 -12.88
CA VAL A 71 -7.12 -5.71 -11.52
C VAL A 71 -5.97 -4.82 -11.10
N LEU A 72 -5.94 -4.45 -9.82
CA LEU A 72 -4.77 -3.79 -9.22
C LEU A 72 -3.93 -4.85 -8.54
N MET A 73 -2.65 -4.93 -8.88
CA MET A 73 -1.71 -5.83 -8.24
C MET A 73 -0.69 -5.03 -7.45
N LEU A 74 -0.44 -5.45 -6.22
CA LEU A 74 0.46 -4.77 -5.29
C LEU A 74 1.76 -5.55 -5.13
N PHE A 75 2.88 -4.83 -5.15
CA PHE A 75 4.22 -5.37 -5.03
C PHE A 75 5.03 -4.55 -4.03
N PRO A 76 6.09 -5.11 -3.44
CA PRO A 76 7.05 -4.28 -2.71
C PRO A 76 7.73 -3.30 -3.67
N ARG A 77 8.20 -2.19 -3.16
CA ARG A 77 9.04 -1.31 -3.96
C ARG A 77 10.36 -2.01 -4.26
N SER A 78 10.84 -1.93 -5.51
CA SER A 78 11.98 -2.74 -5.97
C SER A 78 13.25 -2.54 -5.13
N GLY A 79 13.57 -1.31 -4.75
CA GLY A 79 14.73 -1.02 -3.91
C GLY A 79 14.69 -1.71 -2.54
N LEU A 80 13.51 -1.77 -1.94
CA LEU A 80 13.31 -2.45 -0.66
C LEU A 80 13.34 -3.97 -0.82
N GLY A 81 12.78 -4.47 -1.92
CA GLY A 81 12.82 -5.89 -2.23
C GLY A 81 14.24 -6.39 -2.47
N PHE A 82 15.03 -5.66 -3.26
CA PHE A 82 16.40 -6.05 -3.59
C PHE A 82 17.33 -5.98 -2.38
N LYS A 83 17.30 -4.87 -1.66
CA LYS A 83 18.26 -4.64 -0.56
C LYS A 83 17.92 -5.42 0.70
N TYR A 84 16.63 -5.49 1.05
CA TYR A 84 16.19 -6.03 2.33
C TYR A 84 15.37 -7.31 2.21
N ARG A 85 15.02 -7.71 1.00
CA ARG A 85 14.08 -8.80 0.76
C ARG A 85 12.75 -8.56 1.47
N LEU A 86 12.28 -7.33 1.44
CA LEU A 86 10.95 -6.99 1.92
C LEU A 86 9.94 -7.60 0.95
N THR A 87 9.05 -8.44 1.45
CA THR A 87 8.06 -9.15 0.64
C THR A 87 6.66 -8.92 1.19
N LEU A 88 5.66 -8.97 0.30
CA LEU A 88 4.28 -9.11 0.76
C LEU A 88 4.06 -10.53 1.24
N ASP A 89 3.36 -10.70 2.38
CA ASP A 89 3.09 -12.03 2.94
C ASP A 89 2.26 -12.90 2.02
N ASN A 90 1.40 -12.30 1.19
CA ASN A 90 0.61 -12.99 0.17
C ASN A 90 1.28 -13.01 -1.21
N THR A 91 2.57 -12.74 -1.28
CA THR A 91 3.38 -12.70 -2.52
C THR A 91 3.04 -11.49 -3.40
N VAL A 92 1.82 -11.40 -3.88
CA VAL A 92 1.28 -10.29 -4.68
C VAL A 92 -0.10 -9.96 -4.12
N GLY A 93 -0.34 -8.70 -3.82
CA GLY A 93 -1.66 -8.26 -3.42
C GLY A 93 -2.58 -8.13 -4.62
N VAL A 94 -3.68 -8.85 -4.64
CA VAL A 94 -4.66 -8.78 -5.73
C VAL A 94 -5.89 -8.04 -5.23
N ILE A 95 -6.18 -6.90 -5.87
CA ILE A 95 -7.33 -6.06 -5.54
C ILE A 95 -8.32 -6.13 -6.70
N ASP A 96 -9.43 -6.80 -6.47
CA ASP A 96 -10.49 -6.97 -7.46
C ASP A 96 -11.33 -5.70 -7.61
N SER A 97 -11.98 -5.54 -8.74
CA SER A 97 -12.82 -4.37 -9.00
C SER A 97 -13.98 -4.24 -8.02
N ASP A 98 -14.54 -5.35 -7.56
CA ASP A 98 -15.67 -5.34 -6.61
C ASP A 98 -15.26 -5.09 -5.15
N TYR A 99 -13.95 -5.15 -4.84
CA TYR A 99 -13.47 -4.88 -3.49
C TYR A 99 -13.79 -3.46 -3.02
N PHE A 100 -13.88 -2.52 -3.95
CA PHE A 100 -14.21 -1.12 -3.66
C PHE A 100 -15.51 -0.97 -2.85
N ASN A 101 -16.46 -1.87 -3.09
CA ASN A 101 -17.78 -1.85 -2.44
C ASN A 101 -17.91 -2.84 -1.29
N ALA A 102 -16.81 -3.38 -0.78
CA ALA A 102 -16.82 -4.27 0.37
C ALA A 102 -17.23 -3.50 1.65
N ASP A 103 -17.58 -4.22 2.70
CA ASP A 103 -18.04 -3.64 3.97
C ASP A 103 -17.01 -2.71 4.60
N ASN A 104 -15.70 -2.96 4.35
CA ASN A 104 -14.61 -2.11 4.80
C ASN A 104 -14.25 -1.01 3.79
N GLU A 105 -15.16 -0.67 2.87
CA GLU A 105 -14.97 0.33 1.81
C GLU A 105 -13.87 -0.03 0.82
N GLY A 106 -13.41 -1.29 0.77
CA GLY A 106 -12.28 -1.68 -0.04
C GLY A 106 -10.95 -1.16 0.50
N HIS A 107 -10.85 -0.98 1.80
CA HIS A 107 -9.62 -0.50 2.46
C HIS A 107 -8.47 -1.46 2.18
N ILE A 108 -7.41 -0.95 1.57
CA ILE A 108 -6.24 -1.75 1.19
C ILE A 108 -5.30 -1.87 2.38
N PHE A 109 -5.04 -3.11 2.79
CA PHE A 109 -4.03 -3.43 3.80
C PHE A 109 -2.86 -4.11 3.12
N ILE A 110 -1.65 -3.77 3.53
CA ILE A 110 -0.43 -4.40 3.00
C ILE A 110 0.33 -5.00 4.17
N LYS A 111 0.47 -6.32 4.15
CA LYS A 111 1.20 -7.05 5.17
C LYS A 111 2.53 -7.50 4.59
N MET A 112 3.62 -7.14 5.24
CA MET A 112 4.97 -7.35 4.73
C MET A 112 5.88 -7.94 5.78
N THR A 113 6.87 -8.72 5.31
CA THR A 113 7.88 -9.34 6.17
C THR A 113 9.28 -9.01 5.64
N ASN A 114 10.18 -8.69 6.56
CA ASN A 114 11.60 -8.58 6.24
C ASN A 114 12.19 -9.99 6.16
N CYS A 115 12.38 -10.48 4.94
CA CYS A 115 12.93 -11.82 4.68
C CYS A 115 14.45 -11.80 4.44
N GLY A 116 15.09 -10.68 4.64
CA GLY A 116 16.54 -10.52 4.49
C GLY A 116 17.29 -10.61 5.80
N ASN A 117 18.53 -10.13 5.79
CA ASN A 117 19.45 -10.22 6.92
C ASN A 117 19.77 -8.85 7.54
N LEU A 118 19.22 -7.76 7.00
CA LEU A 118 19.48 -6.41 7.46
C LEU A 118 18.21 -5.79 8.04
N PRO A 119 18.30 -5.05 9.14
CA PRO A 119 17.16 -4.28 9.62
C PRO A 119 16.83 -3.18 8.62
N LEU A 120 15.55 -2.82 8.50
CA LEU A 120 15.11 -1.74 7.64
C LEU A 120 14.18 -0.80 8.38
N THR A 121 14.20 0.46 7.96
CA THR A 121 13.26 1.48 8.43
C THR A 121 12.70 2.20 7.21
N VAL A 122 11.38 2.35 7.18
CA VAL A 122 10.69 3.17 6.19
C VAL A 122 10.06 4.33 6.94
N GLU A 123 10.50 5.54 6.61
CA GLU A 123 9.97 6.74 7.25
C GLU A 123 8.60 7.12 6.67
N GLN A 124 7.78 7.72 7.52
CA GLN A 124 6.48 8.26 7.11
C GLN A 124 6.64 9.10 5.84
N GLY A 125 5.73 8.89 4.89
CA GLY A 125 5.73 9.62 3.62
C GLY A 125 6.65 9.06 2.55
N LYS A 126 7.44 8.04 2.87
CA LYS A 126 8.28 7.36 1.87
C LYS A 126 7.52 6.25 1.19
N ALA A 127 7.81 6.02 -0.08
CA ALA A 127 7.21 4.93 -0.84
C ALA A 127 7.73 3.58 -0.34
N PHE A 128 6.81 2.63 -0.10
CA PHE A 128 7.18 1.30 0.40
C PHE A 128 6.62 0.17 -0.46
N ALA A 129 5.62 0.44 -1.26
CA ALA A 129 4.98 -0.52 -2.14
C ALA A 129 4.55 0.16 -3.42
N GLN A 130 4.15 -0.62 -4.41
CA GLN A 130 3.66 -0.11 -5.69
C GLN A 130 2.54 -1.00 -6.21
N GLY A 131 1.67 -0.40 -7.01
CA GLY A 131 0.55 -1.10 -7.62
C GLY A 131 0.17 -0.57 -8.99
#